data_ee7016973cb5c24ecf58ab4dd8ce6167
#
_entry.id   ee7016973cb5c24ecf58ab4dd8ce6167
#
_cell.length_a   1.000
_cell.length_b   1.000
_cell.length_c   1.000
_cell.angle_alpha   90.00
_cell.angle_beta   90.00
_cell.angle_gamma   90.00
#
_symmetry.space_group_name_H-M   'P 1'
#
loop_
_entity.id
_entity.type
_entity.pdbx_description
1 polymer ?
#
loop_
_entity_poly.entity_id
_entity_poly.type
_entity_poly.pdbx_seq_one_letter_code
_entity_poly.pdbx_strand_id
1 'polypeptide(L)'
;MRICLVLEGSYPYVHGGVSTWMHAYIQAMPQQEFSLWVIGAKAQDRGKFVYELPPNVKEVEEVFLDDALRLHGERQPVLFTADERTALRELVRLGSPDWDVLYRLFQEKGVHPLSFLQSRDFMELFKDICLQEYPYVAYADAFHTMRSMLLPVLYLLTGRVPKADVYHAISTGYGGLLACMGGSLNHAPVLLTEHGIYTREREEEIIRAEWVVPSFKSRWIRFFYMLSEEIYRRAFRVSSLFYNARRTQIEMGCNAEKCIVIPNGVQYERFCNIPLKQEDGWVDIGAVVRLAPIKDVKTMIYAFFEIGRAHV
;
A
#
# COMPACT_ATOMS: atom_id res chain seq x y z
N MET A 1 12.11 10.12 -19.88
CA MET A 1 12.23 9.86 -18.45
C MET A 1 11.45 8.58 -18.15
N ARG A 2 12.02 7.70 -17.34
CA ARG A 2 11.37 6.46 -16.92
C ARG A 2 10.78 6.62 -15.52
N ILE A 3 9.49 6.40 -15.40
CA ILE A 3 8.74 6.49 -14.14
C ILE A 3 8.35 5.07 -13.70
N CYS A 4 8.75 4.67 -12.50
CA CYS A 4 8.30 3.43 -11.90
C CYS A 4 7.04 3.70 -11.07
N LEU A 5 5.91 3.15 -11.49
CA LEU A 5 4.65 3.19 -10.76
C LEU A 5 4.58 1.99 -9.83
N VAL A 6 4.50 2.26 -8.52
CA VAL A 6 4.41 1.21 -7.51
C VAL A 6 2.97 1.06 -7.05
N LEU A 7 2.40 -0.11 -7.29
CA LEU A 7 0.98 -0.40 -7.23
C LEU A 7 0.69 -1.57 -6.30
N GLU A 8 -0.32 -1.45 -5.45
CA GLU A 8 -0.72 -2.50 -4.52
C GLU A 8 -2.19 -2.88 -4.75
N GLY A 9 -2.45 -4.14 -5.13
CA GLY A 9 -3.78 -4.74 -5.20
C GLY A 9 -4.78 -4.12 -6.19
N SER A 10 -4.30 -3.36 -7.19
CA SER A 10 -5.16 -2.60 -8.09
C SER A 10 -4.82 -2.83 -9.57
N TYR A 11 -4.34 -1.80 -10.26
CA TYR A 11 -3.91 -1.87 -11.66
C TYR A 11 -2.69 -2.80 -11.80
N PRO A 12 -2.59 -3.65 -12.83
CA PRO A 12 -3.53 -3.82 -13.93
C PRO A 12 -4.53 -5.00 -13.74
N TYR A 13 -4.73 -5.53 -12.53
CA TYR A 13 -5.49 -6.77 -12.29
C TYR A 13 -6.97 -6.54 -12.03
N VAL A 14 -7.38 -5.38 -11.54
CA VAL A 14 -8.75 -5.14 -11.05
C VAL A 14 -9.32 -3.88 -11.66
N HIS A 15 -10.56 -3.94 -12.18
CA HIS A 15 -11.28 -2.74 -12.56
C HIS A 15 -11.70 -1.94 -11.32
N GLY A 16 -11.47 -0.63 -11.34
CA GLY A 16 -11.83 0.25 -10.22
C GLY A 16 -11.36 1.68 -10.45
N GLY A 17 -11.75 2.58 -9.55
CA GLY A 17 -11.42 4.01 -9.67
C GLY A 17 -9.93 4.28 -9.78
N VAL A 18 -9.13 3.69 -8.89
CA VAL A 18 -7.67 3.84 -8.89
C VAL A 18 -7.08 3.25 -10.18
N SER A 19 -7.53 2.08 -10.60
CA SER A 19 -7.02 1.43 -11.81
C SER A 19 -7.36 2.22 -13.08
N THR A 20 -8.59 2.74 -13.17
CA THR A 20 -9.01 3.60 -14.30
C THR A 20 -8.22 4.90 -14.34
N TRP A 21 -8.01 5.52 -13.18
CA TRP A 21 -7.18 6.72 -13.06
C TRP A 21 -5.74 6.44 -13.49
N MET A 22 -5.16 5.32 -13.04
CA MET A 22 -3.78 4.94 -13.38
C MET A 22 -3.62 4.68 -14.88
N HIS A 23 -4.59 3.98 -15.48
CA HIS A 23 -4.58 3.74 -16.92
C HIS A 23 -4.61 5.05 -17.72
N ALA A 24 -5.51 5.98 -17.34
CA ALA A 24 -5.59 7.30 -17.95
C ALA A 24 -4.33 8.15 -17.71
N TYR A 25 -3.74 8.06 -16.51
CA TYR A 25 -2.49 8.74 -16.16
C TYR A 25 -1.34 8.33 -17.10
N ILE A 26 -1.17 7.03 -17.36
CA ILE A 26 -0.15 6.51 -18.26
C ILE A 26 -0.43 6.97 -19.70
N GLN A 27 -1.67 6.88 -20.16
CA GLN A 27 -2.06 7.30 -21.51
C GLN A 27 -1.89 8.80 -21.75
N ALA A 28 -2.09 9.63 -20.71
CA ALA A 28 -1.93 11.10 -20.80
C ALA A 28 -0.48 11.54 -20.95
N MET A 29 0.49 10.66 -20.72
CA MET A 29 1.91 10.97 -20.83
C MET A 29 2.66 10.05 -21.81
N PRO A 30 2.29 10.01 -23.10
CA PRO A 30 2.86 9.09 -24.08
C PRO A 30 4.35 9.30 -24.32
N GLN A 31 4.89 10.48 -23.97
CA GLN A 31 6.30 10.84 -24.09
C GLN A 31 7.17 10.28 -22.92
N GLN A 32 6.55 9.75 -21.86
CA GLN A 32 7.26 9.11 -20.75
C GLN A 32 7.24 7.59 -20.89
N GLU A 33 8.27 6.93 -20.41
CA GLU A 33 8.31 5.48 -20.28
C GLU A 33 7.88 5.08 -18.87
N PHE A 34 7.09 4.05 -18.76
CA PHE A 34 6.64 3.52 -17.47
C PHE A 34 7.15 2.11 -17.24
N SER A 35 7.58 1.85 -15.99
CA SER A 35 7.72 0.53 -15.41
C SER A 35 6.64 0.37 -14.36
N LEU A 36 5.94 -0.75 -14.35
CA LEU A 36 4.98 -1.07 -13.30
C LEU A 36 5.64 -2.02 -12.30
N TRP A 37 5.65 -1.66 -11.03
CA TRP A 37 6.08 -2.53 -9.94
C TRP A 37 4.86 -2.87 -9.10
N VAL A 38 4.34 -4.07 -9.30
CA VAL A 38 3.00 -4.43 -8.83
C VAL A 38 3.08 -5.45 -7.73
N ILE A 39 2.42 -5.16 -6.63
CA ILE A 39 2.27 -6.05 -5.48
C ILE A 39 0.88 -6.68 -5.55
N GLY A 40 0.83 -7.99 -5.72
CA GLY A 40 -0.39 -8.79 -5.69
C GLY A 40 -0.48 -9.66 -4.43
N ALA A 41 -1.68 -10.11 -4.10
CA ALA A 41 -1.90 -11.00 -2.96
C ALA A 41 -1.54 -12.45 -3.30
N LYS A 42 -1.92 -12.94 -4.49
CA LYS A 42 -1.84 -14.34 -4.87
C LYS A 42 -1.07 -14.53 -6.17
N ALA A 43 -0.04 -15.37 -6.18
CA ALA A 43 0.80 -15.69 -7.33
C ALA A 43 0.01 -16.30 -8.51
N GLN A 44 -1.15 -16.89 -8.24
CA GLN A 44 -2.04 -17.41 -9.31
C GLN A 44 -2.56 -16.32 -10.26
N ASP A 45 -2.53 -15.04 -9.83
CA ASP A 45 -3.01 -13.91 -10.63
C ASP A 45 -1.93 -13.33 -11.55
N ARG A 46 -0.72 -13.89 -11.50
CA ARG A 46 0.43 -13.45 -12.30
C ARG A 46 0.07 -13.41 -13.79
N GLY A 47 0.34 -12.27 -14.43
CA GLY A 47 0.09 -12.03 -15.85
C GLY A 47 -1.39 -11.93 -16.25
N LYS A 48 -2.35 -12.01 -15.32
CA LYS A 48 -3.78 -11.94 -15.63
C LYS A 48 -4.28 -10.50 -15.62
N PHE A 49 -3.77 -9.70 -16.52
CA PHE A 49 -4.14 -8.30 -16.65
C PHE A 49 -5.53 -8.14 -17.25
N VAL A 50 -6.36 -7.29 -16.65
CA VAL A 50 -7.70 -6.93 -17.16
C VAL A 50 -7.67 -5.67 -18.02
N TYR A 51 -6.51 -4.99 -18.07
CA TYR A 51 -6.25 -3.84 -18.95
C TYR A 51 -5.26 -4.23 -20.03
N GLU A 52 -5.50 -3.75 -21.25
CA GLU A 52 -4.47 -3.71 -22.29
C GLU A 52 -3.46 -2.60 -21.93
N LEU A 53 -2.19 -2.98 -21.74
CA LEU A 53 -1.19 -2.03 -21.30
C LEU A 53 -0.84 -1.04 -22.41
N PRO A 54 -0.81 0.27 -22.13
CA PRO A 54 -0.38 1.27 -23.08
C PRO A 54 1.06 1.03 -23.58
N PRO A 55 1.39 1.39 -24.85
CA PRO A 55 2.68 1.05 -25.47
C PRO A 55 3.90 1.71 -24.81
N ASN A 56 3.68 2.76 -23.99
CA ASN A 56 4.69 3.39 -23.19
C ASN A 56 4.98 2.70 -21.84
N VAL A 57 4.25 1.65 -21.49
CA VAL A 57 4.64 0.71 -20.43
C VAL A 57 5.69 -0.25 -21.00
N LYS A 58 6.91 -0.21 -20.47
CA LYS A 58 8.06 -0.98 -20.98
C LYS A 58 8.37 -2.22 -20.16
N GLU A 59 7.95 -2.25 -18.91
CA GLU A 59 8.29 -3.32 -17.98
C GLU A 59 7.17 -3.49 -16.96
N VAL A 60 6.89 -4.73 -16.56
CA VAL A 60 6.03 -5.06 -15.42
C VAL A 60 6.80 -6.01 -14.51
N GLU A 61 7.12 -5.56 -13.31
CA GLU A 61 7.68 -6.38 -12.24
C GLU A 61 6.57 -6.77 -11.29
N GLU A 62 6.28 -8.05 -11.19
CA GLU A 62 5.18 -8.60 -10.40
C GLU A 62 5.70 -9.31 -9.16
N VAL A 63 5.27 -8.88 -7.98
CA VAL A 63 5.61 -9.48 -6.69
C VAL A 63 4.32 -9.92 -5.99
N PHE A 64 4.27 -11.17 -5.52
CA PHE A 64 3.08 -11.70 -4.85
C PHE A 64 3.37 -12.07 -3.41
N LEU A 65 2.54 -11.58 -2.48
CA LEU A 65 2.78 -11.76 -1.04
C LEU A 65 2.68 -13.21 -0.57
N ASP A 66 1.89 -14.04 -1.26
CA ASP A 66 1.80 -15.48 -0.92
C ASP A 66 3.06 -16.27 -1.32
N ASP A 67 3.91 -15.75 -2.22
CA ASP A 67 5.20 -16.33 -2.49
C ASP A 67 6.13 -16.28 -1.27
N ALA A 68 5.94 -15.28 -0.38
CA ALA A 68 6.65 -15.21 0.89
C ALA A 68 6.41 -16.46 1.78
N LEU A 69 5.21 -17.05 1.72
CA LEU A 69 4.86 -18.25 2.48
C LEU A 69 5.53 -19.52 1.92
N ARG A 70 5.97 -19.45 0.67
CA ARG A 70 6.65 -20.55 -0.04
C ARG A 70 8.16 -20.44 -0.01
N LEU A 71 8.69 -19.41 0.69
CA LEU A 71 10.14 -19.29 0.85
C LEU A 71 10.70 -20.55 1.51
N HIS A 72 11.65 -21.15 0.82
CA HIS A 72 12.46 -22.25 1.31
C HIS A 72 13.93 -21.80 1.30
N GLY A 73 14.68 -22.23 2.25
CA GLY A 73 16.12 -21.94 2.29
C GLY A 73 16.77 -22.63 3.46
N GLU A 74 18.00 -23.05 3.29
CA GLU A 74 18.83 -23.53 4.38
C GLU A 74 19.15 -22.36 5.30
N ARG A 75 19.13 -22.63 6.60
CA ARG A 75 19.56 -21.67 7.61
C ARG A 75 21.02 -21.31 7.39
N GLN A 76 21.25 -20.10 6.88
CA GLN A 76 22.60 -19.56 6.79
C GLN A 76 22.87 -18.68 8.02
N PRO A 77 23.95 -18.91 8.77
CA PRO A 77 24.33 -18.02 9.85
C PRO A 77 24.71 -16.66 9.25
N VAL A 78 24.04 -15.60 9.71
CA VAL A 78 24.31 -14.23 9.30
C VAL A 78 24.88 -13.48 10.49
N LEU A 79 26.01 -12.83 10.27
CA LEU A 79 26.57 -11.88 11.24
C LEU A 79 26.06 -10.49 10.91
N PHE A 80 25.30 -9.90 11.83
CA PHE A 80 24.81 -8.53 11.69
C PHE A 80 25.77 -7.55 12.35
N THR A 81 26.01 -6.41 11.73
CA THR A 81 26.71 -5.27 12.34
C THR A 81 25.85 -4.64 13.44
N ALA A 82 26.41 -3.70 14.20
CA ALA A 82 25.67 -3.00 15.25
C ALA A 82 24.49 -2.21 14.66
N ASP A 83 24.70 -1.52 13.55
CA ASP A 83 23.66 -0.72 12.87
C ASP A 83 22.55 -1.61 12.28
N GLU A 84 22.93 -2.73 11.64
CA GLU A 84 21.99 -3.72 11.12
C GLU A 84 21.12 -4.31 12.25
N ARG A 85 21.71 -4.64 13.41
CA ARG A 85 20.97 -5.12 14.59
C ARG A 85 20.01 -4.05 15.11
N THR A 86 20.45 -2.80 15.14
CA THR A 86 19.61 -1.69 15.60
C THR A 86 18.42 -1.49 14.66
N ALA A 87 18.65 -1.45 13.34
CA ALA A 87 17.60 -1.31 12.35
C ALA A 87 16.60 -2.48 12.38
N LEU A 88 17.10 -3.73 12.49
CA LEU A 88 16.27 -4.93 12.63
C LEU A 88 15.48 -4.94 13.95
N ARG A 89 16.06 -4.47 15.04
CA ARG A 89 15.37 -4.33 16.33
C ARG A 89 14.21 -3.35 16.24
N GLU A 90 14.45 -2.18 15.64
CA GLU A 90 13.41 -1.17 15.44
C GLU A 90 12.29 -1.69 14.52
N LEU A 91 12.63 -2.43 13.46
CA LEU A 91 11.64 -3.08 12.60
C LEU A 91 10.75 -4.05 13.39
N VAL A 92 11.35 -4.93 14.20
CA VAL A 92 10.61 -5.93 14.99
C VAL A 92 9.77 -5.27 16.08
N ARG A 93 10.26 -4.18 16.69
CA ARG A 93 9.54 -3.39 17.70
C ARG A 93 8.49 -2.46 17.11
N LEU A 94 8.43 -2.34 15.78
CA LEU A 94 7.58 -1.41 15.05
C LEU A 94 7.84 0.05 15.46
N GLY A 95 9.11 0.35 15.69
CA GLY A 95 9.61 1.68 16.02
C GLY A 95 9.92 2.51 14.78
N SER A 96 11.12 3.07 14.72
CA SER A 96 11.60 3.89 13.60
C SER A 96 12.88 3.28 13.02
N PRO A 97 12.78 2.18 12.23
CA PRO A 97 13.95 1.53 11.68
C PRO A 97 14.70 2.41 10.69
N ASP A 98 16.02 2.28 10.65
CA ASP A 98 16.81 2.84 9.56
C ASP A 98 16.59 2.00 8.30
N TRP A 99 15.67 2.45 7.45
CA TRP A 99 15.29 1.76 6.24
C TRP A 99 16.42 1.68 5.21
N ASP A 100 17.32 2.67 5.16
CA ASP A 100 18.46 2.62 4.24
C ASP A 100 19.46 1.50 4.62
N VAL A 101 19.63 1.26 5.92
CA VAL A 101 20.38 0.09 6.41
C VAL A 101 19.69 -1.21 6.02
N LEU A 102 18.37 -1.29 6.18
CA LEU A 102 17.59 -2.48 5.80
C LEU A 102 17.60 -2.72 4.29
N TYR A 103 17.48 -1.68 3.47
CA TYR A 103 17.53 -1.82 2.01
C TYR A 103 18.89 -2.42 1.58
N ARG A 104 20.00 -1.89 2.06
CA ARG A 104 21.35 -2.45 1.78
C ARG A 104 21.51 -3.87 2.32
N LEU A 105 21.01 -4.14 3.51
CA LEU A 105 21.08 -5.46 4.13
C LEU A 105 20.46 -6.55 3.25
N PHE A 106 19.27 -6.30 2.69
CA PHE A 106 18.57 -7.29 1.88
C PHE A 106 18.96 -7.25 0.40
N GLN A 107 19.33 -6.09 -0.16
CA GLN A 107 19.68 -5.95 -1.58
C GLN A 107 21.17 -6.19 -1.87
N GLU A 108 22.06 -5.61 -1.07
CA GLU A 108 23.51 -5.68 -1.33
C GLU A 108 24.15 -6.87 -0.62
N LYS A 109 23.85 -7.07 0.67
CA LYS A 109 24.35 -8.21 1.44
C LYS A 109 23.59 -9.50 1.15
N GLY A 110 22.39 -9.41 0.57
CA GLY A 110 21.59 -10.55 0.12
C GLY A 110 21.08 -11.45 1.24
N VAL A 111 20.77 -10.89 2.40
CA VAL A 111 20.28 -11.67 3.54
C VAL A 111 18.92 -12.28 3.21
N HIS A 112 18.83 -13.61 3.33
CA HIS A 112 17.56 -14.30 3.12
C HIS A 112 16.59 -14.06 4.30
N PRO A 113 15.29 -13.77 4.04
CA PRO A 113 14.30 -13.45 5.08
C PRO A 113 14.23 -14.48 6.22
N LEU A 114 14.25 -15.77 5.88
CA LEU A 114 14.21 -16.86 6.88
C LEU A 114 15.50 -16.93 7.72
N SER A 115 16.65 -16.54 7.18
CA SER A 115 17.92 -16.52 7.95
C SER A 115 17.84 -15.52 9.11
N PHE A 116 17.18 -14.37 8.92
CA PHE A 116 16.91 -13.44 10.03
C PHE A 116 15.88 -13.99 11.01
N LEU A 117 14.69 -14.43 10.53
CA LEU A 117 13.63 -14.93 11.40
C LEU A 117 14.00 -16.19 12.20
N GLN A 118 15.03 -16.92 11.78
CA GLN A 118 15.58 -18.09 12.47
C GLN A 118 16.87 -17.77 13.24
N SER A 119 17.31 -16.51 13.22
CA SER A 119 18.54 -16.09 13.90
C SER A 119 18.34 -16.04 15.42
N ARG A 120 19.48 -16.15 16.14
CA ARG A 120 19.49 -15.96 17.58
C ARG A 120 19.08 -14.53 17.95
N ASP A 121 19.55 -13.53 17.19
CA ASP A 121 19.22 -12.12 17.41
C ASP A 121 17.70 -11.89 17.37
N PHE A 122 17.00 -12.49 16.39
CA PHE A 122 15.54 -12.39 16.31
C PHE A 122 14.86 -13.10 17.49
N MET A 123 15.27 -14.32 17.82
CA MET A 123 14.62 -15.10 18.86
C MET A 123 14.79 -14.48 20.26
N GLU A 124 15.96 -13.92 20.58
CA GLU A 124 16.19 -13.20 21.83
C GLU A 124 15.30 -11.94 21.91
N LEU A 125 15.31 -11.13 20.86
CA LEU A 125 14.46 -9.92 20.79
C LEU A 125 12.97 -10.26 20.89
N PHE A 126 12.51 -11.28 20.16
CA PHE A 126 11.13 -11.71 20.19
C PHE A 126 10.70 -12.22 21.58
N LYS A 127 11.57 -12.98 22.25
CA LYS A 127 11.35 -13.41 23.65
C LYS A 127 11.17 -12.20 24.58
N ASP A 128 12.04 -11.20 24.47
CA ASP A 128 11.94 -10.00 25.30
C ASP A 128 10.62 -9.25 25.07
N ILE A 129 10.18 -9.13 23.83
CA ILE A 129 8.87 -8.54 23.49
C ILE A 129 7.73 -9.34 24.10
N CYS A 130 7.76 -10.67 23.98
CA CYS A 130 6.72 -11.53 24.57
C CYS A 130 6.63 -11.36 26.09
N LEU A 131 7.75 -11.33 26.79
CA LEU A 131 7.79 -11.18 28.24
C LEU A 131 7.33 -9.79 28.72
N GLN A 132 7.66 -8.74 27.97
CA GLN A 132 7.38 -7.36 28.34
C GLN A 132 5.96 -6.91 27.95
N GLU A 133 5.54 -7.25 26.73
CA GLU A 133 4.31 -6.72 26.15
C GLU A 133 3.14 -7.73 26.15
N TYR A 134 3.45 -9.05 26.11
CA TYR A 134 2.45 -10.11 25.94
C TYR A 134 2.60 -11.27 26.94
N PRO A 135 2.73 -11.01 28.25
CA PRO A 135 3.03 -12.05 29.26
C PRO A 135 1.93 -13.12 29.39
N TYR A 136 0.71 -12.81 28.95
CA TYR A 136 -0.45 -13.71 29.03
C TYR A 136 -0.91 -14.28 27.67
N VAL A 137 -0.13 -14.07 26.62
CA VAL A 137 -0.44 -14.58 25.27
C VAL A 137 0.42 -15.81 25.02
N ALA A 138 -0.19 -16.84 24.38
CA ALA A 138 0.56 -18.02 23.97
C ALA A 138 1.73 -17.62 23.03
N TYR A 139 2.92 -18.15 23.32
CA TYR A 139 4.12 -17.84 22.55
C TYR A 139 3.97 -18.14 21.06
N ALA A 140 3.27 -19.24 20.73
CA ALA A 140 2.98 -19.62 19.35
C ALA A 140 2.14 -18.56 18.62
N ASP A 141 1.09 -18.03 19.26
CA ASP A 141 0.23 -17.00 18.65
C ASP A 141 0.99 -15.71 18.43
N ALA A 142 1.82 -15.31 19.40
CA ALA A 142 2.71 -14.15 19.26
C ALA A 142 3.71 -14.36 18.11
N PHE A 143 4.33 -15.54 18.01
CA PHE A 143 5.29 -15.86 16.96
C PHE A 143 4.64 -15.84 15.57
N HIS A 144 3.49 -16.50 15.40
CA HIS A 144 2.78 -16.52 14.12
C HIS A 144 2.32 -15.14 13.70
N THR A 145 1.84 -14.32 14.63
CA THR A 145 1.46 -12.93 14.36
C THR A 145 2.66 -12.11 13.91
N MET A 146 3.77 -12.14 14.65
CA MET A 146 4.99 -11.42 14.30
C MET A 146 5.55 -11.85 12.94
N ARG A 147 5.60 -13.16 12.70
CA ARG A 147 6.01 -13.71 11.40
C ARG A 147 5.10 -13.21 10.27
N SER A 148 3.78 -13.17 10.47
CA SER A 148 2.83 -12.71 9.46
C SER A 148 3.00 -11.24 9.10
N MET A 149 3.45 -10.41 10.03
CA MET A 149 3.79 -9.00 9.77
C MET A 149 5.13 -8.86 9.04
N LEU A 150 6.18 -9.53 9.56
CA LEU A 150 7.54 -9.30 9.12
C LEU A 150 7.89 -10.01 7.82
N LEU A 151 7.41 -11.25 7.63
CA LEU A 151 7.81 -12.06 6.48
C LEU A 151 7.49 -11.42 5.13
N PRO A 152 6.29 -10.83 4.91
CA PRO A 152 6.01 -10.11 3.68
C PRO A 152 6.96 -8.92 3.45
N VAL A 153 7.25 -8.12 4.47
CA VAL A 153 8.19 -7.00 4.37
C VAL A 153 9.58 -7.49 3.99
N LEU A 154 10.10 -8.46 4.73
CA LEU A 154 11.44 -9.02 4.46
C LEU A 154 11.54 -9.62 3.06
N TYR A 155 10.47 -10.28 2.60
CA TYR A 155 10.38 -10.82 1.25
C TYR A 155 10.41 -9.71 0.19
N LEU A 156 9.61 -8.66 0.36
CA LEU A 156 9.58 -7.51 -0.54
C LEU A 156 10.95 -6.83 -0.65
N LEU A 157 11.69 -6.75 0.47
CA LEU A 157 13.03 -6.15 0.50
C LEU A 157 14.07 -6.96 -0.29
N THR A 158 13.82 -8.24 -0.59
CA THR A 158 14.71 -9.07 -1.42
C THR A 158 14.36 -9.07 -2.90
N GLY A 159 13.22 -8.43 -3.27
CA GLY A 159 12.73 -8.41 -4.64
C GLY A 159 13.60 -7.58 -5.59
N ARG A 160 13.47 -7.86 -6.88
CA ARG A 160 14.15 -7.08 -7.92
C ARG A 160 13.61 -5.64 -7.93
N VAL A 161 14.51 -4.66 -8.00
CA VAL A 161 14.17 -3.24 -8.07
C VAL A 161 14.23 -2.75 -9.52
N PRO A 162 13.12 -2.35 -10.15
CA PRO A 162 13.12 -1.76 -11.49
C PRO A 162 13.93 -0.46 -11.49
N LYS A 163 14.77 -0.24 -12.50
CA LYS A 163 15.51 1.01 -12.65
C LYS A 163 14.60 2.11 -13.20
N ALA A 164 14.57 3.26 -12.53
CA ALA A 164 13.75 4.40 -12.93
C ALA A 164 14.37 5.72 -12.50
N ASP A 165 13.95 6.80 -13.15
CA ASP A 165 14.35 8.17 -12.81
C ASP A 165 13.49 8.76 -11.69
N VAL A 166 12.27 8.19 -11.50
CA VAL A 166 11.29 8.58 -10.47
C VAL A 166 10.53 7.33 -10.01
N TYR A 167 10.29 7.20 -8.72
CA TYR A 167 9.40 6.20 -8.15
C TYR A 167 8.13 6.86 -7.65
N HIS A 168 6.98 6.42 -8.15
CA HIS A 168 5.69 6.99 -7.80
C HIS A 168 4.78 5.92 -7.19
N ALA A 169 4.60 5.96 -5.87
CA ALA A 169 3.68 5.10 -5.16
C ALA A 169 2.25 5.64 -5.21
N ILE A 170 1.27 4.73 -5.33
CA ILE A 170 -0.16 5.06 -5.37
C ILE A 170 -0.85 4.80 -4.03
N SER A 171 -0.13 4.25 -3.10
CA SER A 171 -0.52 4.06 -1.70
C SER A 171 0.71 4.14 -0.81
N THR A 172 0.52 4.34 0.47
CA THR A 172 1.53 4.06 1.49
C THR A 172 1.65 2.53 1.70
N GLY A 173 2.04 2.03 2.85
CA GLY A 173 2.12 0.59 3.10
C GLY A 173 3.23 -0.10 2.31
N TYR A 174 2.95 -1.26 1.75
CA TYR A 174 3.94 -2.03 0.98
C TYR A 174 4.38 -1.31 -0.30
N GLY A 175 3.43 -0.68 -0.99
CA GLY A 175 3.73 0.10 -2.20
C GLY A 175 4.65 1.28 -1.89
N GLY A 176 4.36 2.01 -0.82
CA GLY A 176 5.20 3.11 -0.34
C GLY A 176 6.61 2.64 0.04
N LEU A 177 6.71 1.51 0.75
CA LEU A 177 8.00 0.93 1.14
C LEU A 177 8.87 0.59 -0.08
N LEU A 178 8.30 -0.07 -1.10
CA LEU A 178 9.04 -0.40 -2.32
C LEU A 178 9.47 0.85 -3.10
N ALA A 179 8.61 1.87 -3.18
CA ALA A 179 8.99 3.14 -3.81
C ALA A 179 10.16 3.80 -3.07
N CYS A 180 10.15 3.77 -1.74
CA CYS A 180 11.25 4.27 -0.92
C CYS A 180 12.54 3.48 -1.14
N MET A 181 12.46 2.15 -1.21
CA MET A 181 13.60 1.28 -1.52
C MET A 181 14.18 1.61 -2.90
N GLY A 182 13.33 1.70 -3.93
CA GLY A 182 13.76 2.05 -5.28
C GLY A 182 14.42 3.43 -5.33
N GLY A 183 13.81 4.43 -4.69
CA GLY A 183 14.36 5.78 -4.61
C GLY A 183 15.71 5.85 -3.88
N SER A 184 15.87 5.10 -2.79
CA SER A 184 17.13 5.02 -2.04
C SER A 184 18.25 4.39 -2.87
N LEU A 185 18.01 3.22 -3.42
CA LEU A 185 19.03 2.45 -4.15
C LEU A 185 19.43 3.06 -5.50
N ASN A 186 18.53 3.78 -6.16
CA ASN A 186 18.78 4.42 -7.45
C ASN A 186 18.98 5.95 -7.36
N HIS A 187 19.03 6.51 -6.15
CA HIS A 187 19.17 7.96 -5.91
C HIS A 187 18.12 8.80 -6.65
N ALA A 188 16.90 8.28 -6.75
CA ALA A 188 15.80 8.87 -7.48
C ALA A 188 14.73 9.45 -6.54
N PRO A 189 14.02 10.54 -6.94
CA PRO A 189 12.94 11.10 -6.14
C PRO A 189 11.76 10.14 -6.04
N VAL A 190 11.10 10.19 -4.89
CA VAL A 190 9.89 9.42 -4.58
C VAL A 190 8.68 10.35 -4.54
N LEU A 191 7.62 9.97 -5.23
CA LEU A 191 6.32 10.63 -5.20
C LEU A 191 5.28 9.71 -4.58
N LEU A 192 4.28 10.29 -3.93
CA LEU A 192 3.14 9.57 -3.40
C LEU A 192 1.85 10.24 -3.85
N THR A 193 0.92 9.45 -4.38
CA THR A 193 -0.48 9.86 -4.57
C THR A 193 -1.40 8.93 -3.79
N GLU A 194 -2.17 9.46 -2.86
CA GLU A 194 -3.16 8.70 -2.12
C GLU A 194 -4.57 9.03 -2.61
N HIS A 195 -5.29 8.01 -3.06
CA HIS A 195 -6.71 8.10 -3.44
C HIS A 195 -7.65 7.96 -2.23
N GLY A 196 -7.21 7.24 -1.21
CA GLY A 196 -7.77 7.12 0.14
C GLY A 196 -6.62 7.13 1.13
N ILE A 197 -6.89 7.25 2.42
CA ILE A 197 -5.85 7.19 3.46
C ILE A 197 -5.63 5.73 3.86
N TYR A 198 -4.62 5.12 3.28
CA TYR A 198 -4.30 3.69 3.43
C TYR A 198 -4.28 3.23 4.89
N THR A 199 -3.59 3.95 5.77
CA THR A 199 -3.50 3.60 7.19
C THR A 199 -4.86 3.58 7.88
N ARG A 200 -5.75 4.53 7.56
CA ARG A 200 -7.12 4.56 8.11
C ARG A 200 -7.94 3.38 7.62
N GLU A 201 -7.82 3.02 6.35
CA GLU A 201 -8.50 1.85 5.78
C GLU A 201 -8.01 0.56 6.43
N ARG A 202 -6.68 0.41 6.63
CA ARG A 202 -6.09 -0.75 7.32
C ARG A 202 -6.49 -0.78 8.80
N GLU A 203 -6.51 0.35 9.49
CA GLU A 203 -6.95 0.44 10.89
C GLU A 203 -8.40 -0.06 11.04
N GLU A 204 -9.33 0.44 10.23
CA GLU A 204 -10.72 -0.01 10.27
C GLU A 204 -10.88 -1.50 9.94
N GLU A 205 -10.11 -1.99 8.95
CA GLU A 205 -10.10 -3.40 8.60
C GLU A 205 -9.61 -4.27 9.74
N ILE A 206 -8.50 -3.90 10.40
CA ILE A 206 -7.94 -4.65 11.53
C ILE A 206 -8.87 -4.61 12.75
N ILE A 207 -9.50 -3.47 13.03
CA ILE A 207 -10.47 -3.38 14.13
C ILE A 207 -11.63 -4.36 13.93
N ARG A 208 -12.12 -4.52 12.70
CA ARG A 208 -13.24 -5.42 12.35
C ARG A 208 -12.81 -6.85 12.10
N ALA A 209 -11.50 -7.11 11.92
CA ALA A 209 -11.01 -8.43 11.57
C ALA A 209 -11.19 -9.46 12.70
N GLU A 210 -11.84 -10.57 12.38
CA GLU A 210 -12.00 -11.71 13.29
C GLU A 210 -10.77 -12.63 13.32
N TRP A 211 -9.99 -12.65 12.24
CA TRP A 211 -8.76 -13.43 12.12
C TRP A 211 -7.58 -12.87 12.91
N VAL A 212 -7.66 -11.60 13.35
CA VAL A 212 -6.63 -10.97 14.17
C VAL A 212 -6.93 -11.23 15.64
N VAL A 213 -6.01 -11.88 16.33
CA VAL A 213 -6.08 -12.05 17.80
C VAL A 213 -6.21 -10.67 18.46
N PRO A 214 -7.21 -10.44 19.31
CA PRO A 214 -7.52 -9.11 19.86
C PRO A 214 -6.32 -8.39 20.47
N SER A 215 -5.45 -9.11 21.18
CA SER A 215 -4.22 -8.56 21.80
C SER A 215 -3.22 -7.97 20.79
N PHE A 216 -3.32 -8.34 19.50
CA PHE A 216 -2.39 -7.88 18.49
C PHE A 216 -2.99 -6.85 17.51
N LYS A 217 -4.25 -6.42 17.69
CA LYS A 217 -4.86 -5.43 16.79
C LYS A 217 -4.08 -4.11 16.78
N SER A 218 -3.72 -3.59 17.95
CA SER A 218 -2.92 -2.37 18.06
C SER A 218 -1.54 -2.52 17.40
N ARG A 219 -0.94 -3.70 17.49
CA ARG A 219 0.35 -3.98 16.87
C ARG A 219 0.27 -4.01 15.33
N TRP A 220 -0.78 -4.62 14.76
CA TRP A 220 -1.06 -4.57 13.33
C TRP A 220 -1.30 -3.15 12.82
N ILE A 221 -2.04 -2.35 13.58
CA ILE A 221 -2.26 -0.93 13.25
C ILE A 221 -0.92 -0.20 13.25
N ARG A 222 -0.12 -0.31 14.32
CA ARG A 222 1.21 0.32 14.42
C ARG A 222 2.13 -0.12 13.28
N PHE A 223 2.07 -1.37 12.86
CA PHE A 223 2.84 -1.89 11.73
C PHE A 223 2.55 -1.11 10.43
N PHE A 224 1.29 -0.87 10.10
CA PHE A 224 0.94 -0.12 8.90
C PHE A 224 1.30 1.38 9.03
N TYR A 225 1.20 1.93 10.22
CA TYR A 225 1.68 3.29 10.49
C TYR A 225 3.19 3.41 10.25
N MET A 226 3.98 2.48 10.78
CA MET A 226 5.44 2.45 10.59
C MET A 226 5.84 2.42 9.10
N LEU A 227 5.16 1.62 8.27
CA LEU A 227 5.41 1.59 6.83
C LEU A 227 5.06 2.94 6.17
N SER A 228 3.97 3.56 6.58
CA SER A 228 3.51 4.84 6.02
C SER A 228 4.38 6.02 6.46
N GLU A 229 4.91 5.99 7.67
CA GLU A 229 5.86 6.99 8.18
C GLU A 229 7.09 7.12 7.27
N GLU A 230 7.59 5.99 6.75
CA GLU A 230 8.77 6.02 5.87
C GLU A 230 8.51 6.78 4.57
N ILE A 231 7.41 6.50 3.87
CA ILE A 231 7.14 7.21 2.63
C ILE A 231 6.77 8.67 2.88
N TYR A 232 6.04 9.01 3.95
CA TYR A 232 5.78 10.40 4.32
C TYR A 232 7.07 11.16 4.63
N ARG A 233 8.05 10.52 5.25
CA ARG A 233 9.37 11.10 5.52
C ARG A 233 10.16 11.31 4.22
N ARG A 234 10.20 10.30 3.34
CA ARG A 234 11.08 10.25 2.16
C ARG A 234 10.52 10.95 0.93
N ALA A 235 9.22 10.93 0.74
CA ALA A 235 8.60 11.49 -0.46
C ALA A 235 8.99 12.96 -0.69
N PHE A 236 9.32 13.28 -1.94
CA PHE A 236 9.56 14.65 -2.38
C PHE A 236 8.26 15.46 -2.44
N ARG A 237 7.17 14.83 -2.90
CA ARG A 237 5.81 15.37 -2.88
C ARG A 237 4.81 14.27 -2.54
N VAL A 238 3.75 14.67 -1.84
CA VAL A 238 2.62 13.84 -1.46
C VAL A 238 1.36 14.51 -1.97
N SER A 239 0.61 13.83 -2.82
CA SER A 239 -0.66 14.34 -3.34
C SER A 239 -1.84 13.55 -2.80
N SER A 240 -2.94 14.25 -2.61
CA SER A 240 -4.24 13.70 -2.25
C SER A 240 -5.34 14.33 -3.10
N LEU A 241 -6.54 13.70 -3.14
CA LEU A 241 -7.62 14.13 -4.02
C LEU A 241 -8.43 15.30 -3.45
N PHE A 242 -8.39 15.53 -2.14
CA PHE A 242 -9.21 16.52 -1.46
C PHE A 242 -8.57 17.01 -0.14
N TYR A 243 -8.99 18.18 0.32
CA TYR A 243 -8.39 18.87 1.47
C TYR A 243 -8.45 18.08 2.79
N ASN A 244 -9.51 17.31 3.04
CA ASN A 244 -9.59 16.50 4.24
C ASN A 244 -8.53 15.38 4.25
N ALA A 245 -8.28 14.74 3.10
CA ALA A 245 -7.20 13.76 2.98
C ALA A 245 -5.83 14.39 3.25
N ARG A 246 -5.56 15.56 2.65
CA ARG A 246 -4.33 16.33 2.94
C ARG A 246 -4.19 16.62 4.43
N ARG A 247 -5.26 17.05 5.11
CA ARG A 247 -5.23 17.30 6.55
C ARG A 247 -4.86 16.04 7.33
N THR A 248 -5.49 14.91 7.01
CA THR A 248 -5.19 13.62 7.65
C THR A 248 -3.75 13.19 7.40
N GLN A 249 -3.19 13.37 6.19
CA GLN A 249 -1.77 13.09 5.92
C GLN A 249 -0.84 13.90 6.84
N ILE A 250 -1.16 15.17 7.08
CA ILE A 250 -0.38 16.04 7.97
C ILE A 250 -0.53 15.59 9.44
N GLU A 251 -1.75 15.27 9.87
CA GLU A 251 -2.03 14.73 11.22
C GLU A 251 -1.28 13.41 11.47
N MET A 252 -1.03 12.63 10.42
CA MET A 252 -0.26 11.38 10.45
C MET A 252 1.25 11.57 10.29
N GLY A 253 1.75 12.82 10.36
CA GLY A 253 3.18 13.13 10.39
C GLY A 253 3.80 13.51 9.05
N CYS A 254 3.02 13.61 7.96
CA CYS A 254 3.56 14.13 6.72
C CYS A 254 3.83 15.65 6.83
N ASN A 255 4.99 16.11 6.34
CA ASN A 255 5.29 17.54 6.30
C ASN A 255 4.29 18.28 5.40
N ALA A 256 3.62 19.31 5.94
CA ALA A 256 2.61 20.10 5.25
C ALA A 256 3.09 20.74 3.94
N GLU A 257 4.38 21.11 3.84
CA GLU A 257 4.99 21.70 2.66
C GLU A 257 5.11 20.73 1.47
N LYS A 258 5.12 19.42 1.74
CA LYS A 258 5.14 18.36 0.73
C LYS A 258 3.74 18.03 0.22
N CYS A 259 2.69 18.32 1.02
CA CYS A 259 1.32 17.90 0.76
C CYS A 259 0.60 18.86 -0.18
N ILE A 260 0.15 18.35 -1.32
CA ILE A 260 -0.64 19.10 -2.31
C ILE A 260 -1.98 18.39 -2.55
N VAL A 261 -2.97 19.15 -3.02
CA VAL A 261 -4.28 18.59 -3.41
C VAL A 261 -4.38 18.64 -4.92
N ILE A 262 -4.59 17.48 -5.54
CA ILE A 262 -4.82 17.31 -6.97
C ILE A 262 -6.12 16.52 -7.14
N PRO A 263 -7.27 17.18 -7.33
CA PRO A 263 -8.55 16.48 -7.49
C PRO A 263 -8.59 15.61 -8.74
N ASN A 264 -9.36 14.53 -8.68
CA ASN A 264 -9.72 13.80 -9.89
C ASN A 264 -10.60 14.65 -10.80
N GLY A 265 -10.53 14.38 -12.09
CA GLY A 265 -11.36 14.99 -13.13
C GLY A 265 -12.09 13.95 -13.96
N VAL A 266 -12.93 14.43 -14.85
CA VAL A 266 -13.59 13.65 -15.89
C VAL A 266 -13.30 14.27 -17.24
N GLN A 267 -13.35 13.45 -18.30
CA GLN A 267 -13.25 13.92 -19.67
C GLN A 267 -14.56 14.61 -20.07
N TYR A 268 -14.63 15.92 -19.90
CA TYR A 268 -15.84 16.71 -20.13
C TYR A 268 -16.42 16.49 -21.54
N GLU A 269 -15.57 16.39 -22.56
CA GLU A 269 -15.94 16.23 -23.96
C GLU A 269 -16.75 14.94 -24.22
N ARG A 270 -16.60 13.92 -23.38
CA ARG A 270 -17.38 12.66 -23.47
C ARG A 270 -18.84 12.84 -23.03
N PHE A 271 -19.13 13.87 -22.26
CA PHE A 271 -20.41 14.05 -21.59
C PHE A 271 -21.16 15.33 -22.01
N CYS A 272 -20.43 16.36 -22.49
CA CYS A 272 -21.04 17.67 -22.77
C CYS A 272 -22.10 17.66 -23.91
N ASN A 273 -22.05 16.67 -24.80
CA ASN A 273 -22.99 16.56 -25.90
C ASN A 273 -24.14 15.56 -25.62
N ILE A 274 -24.23 15.02 -24.42
CA ILE A 274 -25.35 14.13 -24.05
C ILE A 274 -26.60 15.00 -23.94
N PRO A 275 -27.67 14.70 -24.70
CA PRO A 275 -28.90 15.49 -24.64
C PRO A 275 -29.55 15.37 -23.27
N LEU A 276 -30.07 16.49 -22.78
CA LEU A 276 -30.86 16.51 -21.55
C LEU A 276 -32.17 15.75 -21.76
N LYS A 277 -32.65 15.12 -20.71
CA LYS A 277 -33.99 14.51 -20.68
C LYS A 277 -35.05 15.56 -21.01
N GLN A 278 -36.06 15.18 -21.83
CA GLN A 278 -37.26 16.02 -22.02
C GLN A 278 -38.04 16.11 -20.71
N GLU A 279 -38.63 17.25 -20.47
CA GLU A 279 -39.50 17.47 -19.29
C GLU A 279 -40.76 16.60 -19.39
N ASP A 280 -40.91 15.66 -18.49
CA ASP A 280 -42.02 14.71 -18.41
C ASP A 280 -42.68 14.72 -17.01
N GLY A 281 -42.30 15.67 -16.17
CA GLY A 281 -42.78 15.79 -14.78
C GLY A 281 -42.14 14.83 -13.79
N TRP A 282 -41.17 13.99 -14.23
CA TRP A 282 -40.46 13.05 -13.37
C TRP A 282 -39.01 13.47 -13.16
N VAL A 283 -38.49 13.24 -11.96
CA VAL A 283 -37.07 13.36 -11.63
C VAL A 283 -36.45 11.96 -11.55
N ASP A 284 -35.61 11.62 -12.53
CA ASP A 284 -34.90 10.37 -12.51
C ASP A 284 -33.62 10.50 -11.69
N ILE A 285 -33.44 9.61 -10.72
CA ILE A 285 -32.26 9.55 -9.87
C ILE A 285 -31.53 8.27 -10.17
N GLY A 286 -30.32 8.39 -10.72
CA GLY A 286 -29.48 7.27 -11.09
C GLY A 286 -28.21 7.17 -10.21
N ALA A 287 -27.81 5.95 -9.90
CA ALA A 287 -26.53 5.67 -9.28
C ALA A 287 -25.85 4.49 -9.98
N VAL A 288 -24.59 4.66 -10.35
CA VAL A 288 -23.75 3.60 -10.91
C VAL A 288 -22.63 3.33 -9.91
N VAL A 289 -22.84 2.31 -9.10
CA VAL A 289 -21.92 1.97 -7.99
C VAL A 289 -21.65 0.48 -7.91
N ARG A 290 -20.46 0.12 -7.43
CA ARG A 290 -20.18 -1.27 -7.07
C ARG A 290 -20.98 -1.64 -5.83
N LEU A 291 -21.64 -2.80 -5.82
CA LEU A 291 -22.32 -3.31 -4.63
C LEU A 291 -21.28 -3.77 -3.60
N ALA A 292 -20.93 -2.86 -2.71
CA ALA A 292 -19.99 -3.09 -1.62
C ALA A 292 -20.47 -2.34 -0.38
N PRO A 293 -20.23 -2.84 0.84
CA PRO A 293 -20.68 -2.24 2.10
C PRO A 293 -20.35 -0.74 2.22
N ILE A 294 -19.15 -0.35 1.80
CA ILE A 294 -18.69 1.06 1.85
C ILE A 294 -19.52 2.02 0.98
N LYS A 295 -20.28 1.51 -0.01
CA LYS A 295 -21.14 2.33 -0.87
C LYS A 295 -22.52 2.57 -0.30
N ASP A 296 -22.86 1.83 0.75
CA ASP A 296 -24.10 1.96 1.53
C ASP A 296 -25.37 2.24 0.70
N VAL A 297 -25.52 1.43 -0.35
CA VAL A 297 -26.64 1.55 -1.31
C VAL A 297 -28.00 1.43 -0.59
N LYS A 298 -28.03 0.66 0.51
CA LYS A 298 -29.24 0.48 1.30
C LYS A 298 -29.71 1.78 1.93
N THR A 299 -28.83 2.54 2.58
CA THR A 299 -29.15 3.85 3.14
C THR A 299 -29.58 4.82 2.05
N MET A 300 -28.95 4.80 0.89
CA MET A 300 -29.35 5.60 -0.26
C MET A 300 -30.81 5.31 -0.67
N ILE A 301 -31.20 4.05 -0.79
CA ILE A 301 -32.58 3.66 -1.16
C ILE A 301 -33.56 4.13 -0.09
N TYR A 302 -33.27 3.96 1.20
CA TYR A 302 -34.12 4.42 2.27
C TYR A 302 -34.25 5.94 2.31
N ALA A 303 -33.20 6.70 2.04
CA ALA A 303 -33.26 8.15 1.99
C ALA A 303 -34.25 8.63 0.90
N PHE A 304 -34.22 8.03 -0.28
CA PHE A 304 -35.17 8.34 -1.35
C PHE A 304 -36.62 7.93 -1.01
N PHE A 305 -36.79 6.80 -0.34
CA PHE A 305 -38.10 6.37 0.14
C PHE A 305 -38.74 7.38 1.12
N GLU A 306 -37.93 7.92 2.06
CA GLU A 306 -38.41 8.93 3.00
C GLU A 306 -38.72 10.28 2.32
N ILE A 307 -37.96 10.68 1.30
CA ILE A 307 -38.28 11.88 0.50
C ILE A 307 -39.63 11.70 -0.21
N GLY A 308 -39.88 10.51 -0.80
CA GLY A 308 -41.18 10.21 -1.42
C GLY A 308 -42.35 10.26 -0.46
N ARG A 309 -42.15 9.87 0.81
CA ARG A 309 -43.18 9.98 1.87
C ARG A 309 -43.49 11.41 2.28
N ALA A 310 -42.52 12.32 2.22
CA ALA A 310 -42.70 13.72 2.62
C ALA A 310 -43.56 14.51 1.63
N HIS A 311 -43.82 13.98 0.42
CA HIS A 311 -44.61 14.64 -0.63
C HIS A 311 -45.98 13.98 -0.87
N VAL A 312 -46.41 13.04 -0.04
CA VAL A 312 -47.75 12.43 -0.03
C VAL A 312 -48.55 12.99 1.20
#